data_a285882c9f69f43ecb0da344beeb1504
#
_entry.id   a285882c9f69f43ecb0da344beeb1504
#
_cell.length_a   1.000
_cell.length_b   1.000
_cell.length_c   1.000
_cell.angle_alpha   90.00
_cell.angle_beta   90.00
_cell.angle_gamma   90.00
#
_symmetry.space_group_name_H-M   'P 1'
#
loop_
_entity.id
_entity.type
_entity.pdbx_description
1 polymer ?
#
loop_
_entity_poly.entity_id
_entity_poly.type
_entity_poly.pdbx_seq_one_letter_code
_entity_poly.pdbx_strand_id
1 'polypeptide(L)'
;MTIDPVDFASLLCSRLCHDLLSPIGALNNGLELLADETDPAMRERCMELLAESARTSAAKLKFFRLAFGAAGGFGEMVDTREAQQAIEGLFGETKRLTVNWMVDEQFLPKTAIKVLLNLAMIAGDALVRGGTLDIGGEANDGAIEIVLKAEGPRITLDDELRATLVNGAAGETVTARAAAAFLVHEMVAGADGKVLVSAPGENVLLFGAAMRAR
;
A
#
# COMPACT_ATOMS: atom_id res chain seq x y z
N MET A 1 -8.99 -21.52 9.90
CA MET A 1 -8.59 -22.18 8.63
C MET A 1 -7.52 -21.32 8.00
N THR A 2 -6.35 -21.86 7.74
CA THR A 2 -5.28 -21.15 7.03
C THR A 2 -5.52 -21.30 5.53
N ILE A 3 -5.45 -20.20 4.77
CA ILE A 3 -5.42 -20.23 3.30
C ILE A 3 -4.22 -21.06 2.83
N ASP A 4 -4.41 -21.86 1.78
CA ASP A 4 -3.29 -22.55 1.13
C ASP A 4 -2.26 -21.51 0.63
N PRO A 5 -0.96 -21.71 0.87
CA PRO A 5 0.07 -20.75 0.46
C PRO A 5 0.09 -20.46 -1.04
N VAL A 6 -0.25 -21.43 -1.90
CA VAL A 6 -0.30 -21.25 -3.36
C VAL A 6 -1.50 -20.39 -3.75
N ASP A 7 -2.66 -20.63 -3.13
CA ASP A 7 -3.85 -19.81 -3.34
C ASP A 7 -3.60 -18.36 -2.89
N PHE A 8 -2.98 -18.17 -1.74
CA PHE A 8 -2.63 -16.85 -1.24
C PHE A 8 -1.65 -16.11 -2.17
N ALA A 9 -0.60 -16.80 -2.64
CA ALA A 9 0.32 -16.23 -3.63
C ALA A 9 -0.41 -15.81 -4.92
N SER A 10 -1.37 -16.63 -5.38
CA SER A 10 -2.19 -16.33 -6.56
C SER A 10 -3.06 -15.09 -6.36
N LEU A 11 -3.63 -14.90 -5.16
CA LEU A 11 -4.41 -13.70 -4.82
C LEU A 11 -3.54 -12.42 -4.83
N LEU A 12 -2.33 -12.49 -4.25
CA LEU A 12 -1.38 -11.37 -4.28
C LEU A 12 -0.95 -11.03 -5.72
N CYS A 13 -0.62 -12.05 -6.53
CA CYS A 13 -0.30 -11.85 -7.95
C CYS A 13 -1.47 -11.22 -8.71
N SER A 14 -2.70 -11.67 -8.48
CA SER A 14 -3.90 -11.09 -9.09
C SER A 14 -4.06 -9.62 -8.74
N ARG A 15 -3.86 -9.25 -7.46
CA ARG A 15 -3.88 -7.85 -7.01
C ARG A 15 -2.81 -7.01 -7.70
N LEU A 16 -1.57 -7.50 -7.76
CA LEU A 16 -0.47 -6.81 -8.42
C LEU A 16 -0.74 -6.56 -9.90
N CYS A 17 -1.20 -7.60 -10.62
CA CYS A 17 -1.54 -7.49 -12.03
C CYS A 17 -2.65 -6.46 -12.24
N HIS A 18 -3.71 -6.51 -11.44
CA HIS A 18 -4.82 -5.56 -11.53
C HIS A 18 -4.33 -4.11 -11.36
N ASP A 19 -3.50 -3.84 -10.38
CA ASP A 19 -3.06 -2.47 -10.06
C ASP A 19 -2.03 -1.92 -11.08
N LEU A 20 -1.34 -2.80 -11.84
CA LEU A 20 -0.40 -2.42 -12.90
C LEU A 20 -1.06 -2.33 -14.27
N LEU A 21 -2.16 -3.04 -14.51
CA LEU A 21 -2.83 -3.04 -15.82
C LEU A 21 -3.27 -1.63 -16.25
N SER A 22 -3.74 -0.81 -15.33
CA SER A 22 -4.22 0.54 -15.63
C SER A 22 -3.11 1.46 -16.19
N PRO A 23 -1.98 1.69 -15.50
CA PRO A 23 -0.93 2.57 -16.03
C PRO A 23 -0.21 1.97 -17.24
N ILE A 24 -0.08 0.64 -17.34
CA ILE A 24 0.51 -0.01 -18.54
C ILE A 24 -0.43 0.09 -19.74
N GLY A 25 -1.75 -0.06 -19.52
CA GLY A 25 -2.75 0.17 -20.56
C GLY A 25 -2.74 1.61 -21.08
N ALA A 26 -2.58 2.59 -20.18
CA ALA A 26 -2.44 3.99 -20.57
C ALA A 26 -1.16 4.25 -21.41
N LEU A 27 -0.05 3.56 -21.12
CA LEU A 27 1.15 3.59 -21.96
C LEU A 27 0.88 3.07 -23.36
N ASN A 28 0.24 1.90 -23.49
CA ASN A 28 -0.08 1.34 -24.81
C ASN A 28 -1.00 2.27 -25.62
N ASN A 29 -2.07 2.74 -25.01
CA ASN A 29 -3.00 3.66 -25.68
C ASN A 29 -2.30 4.96 -26.10
N GLY A 30 -1.42 5.50 -25.25
CA GLY A 30 -0.65 6.70 -25.57
C GLY A 30 0.33 6.49 -26.73
N LEU A 31 0.95 5.31 -26.85
CA LEU A 31 1.83 4.96 -27.98
C LEU A 31 1.03 4.82 -29.28
N GLU A 32 -0.15 4.18 -29.24
CA GLU A 32 -1.04 4.06 -30.41
C GLU A 32 -1.49 5.45 -30.90
N LEU A 33 -1.94 6.31 -29.98
CA LEU A 33 -2.32 7.68 -30.32
C LEU A 33 -1.16 8.47 -30.91
N LEU A 34 0.06 8.34 -30.37
CA LEU A 34 1.24 9.06 -30.82
C LEU A 34 1.69 8.63 -32.24
N ALA A 35 1.41 7.37 -32.62
CA ALA A 35 1.82 6.83 -33.93
C ALA A 35 1.16 7.56 -35.10
N ASP A 36 -0.12 7.92 -34.96
CA ASP A 36 -0.92 8.55 -36.01
C ASP A 36 -1.10 10.07 -35.82
N GLU A 37 -0.65 10.63 -34.69
CA GLU A 37 -0.82 12.05 -34.38
C GLU A 37 0.23 12.92 -35.12
N THR A 38 -0.24 13.92 -35.83
CA THR A 38 0.58 14.85 -36.62
C THR A 38 0.63 16.26 -36.03
N ASP A 39 -0.33 16.63 -35.17
CA ASP A 39 -0.35 17.93 -34.50
C ASP A 39 0.75 18.00 -33.42
N PRO A 40 1.70 18.95 -33.49
CA PRO A 40 2.77 19.05 -32.52
C PRO A 40 2.31 19.23 -31.07
N ALA A 41 1.24 19.99 -30.82
CA ALA A 41 0.73 20.23 -29.48
C ALA A 41 0.09 18.96 -28.87
N MET A 42 -0.61 18.17 -29.69
CA MET A 42 -1.18 16.88 -29.25
C MET A 42 -0.09 15.84 -29.04
N ARG A 43 0.95 15.81 -29.88
CA ARG A 43 2.13 14.95 -29.68
C ARG A 43 2.82 15.22 -28.35
N GLU A 44 3.01 16.49 -27.99
CA GLU A 44 3.61 16.90 -26.71
C GLU A 44 2.76 16.38 -25.53
N ARG A 45 1.44 16.56 -25.57
CA ARG A 45 0.53 16.02 -24.55
C ARG A 45 0.57 14.49 -24.45
N CYS A 46 0.64 13.79 -25.58
CA CYS A 46 0.80 12.32 -25.56
C CYS A 46 2.11 11.91 -24.88
N MET A 47 3.21 12.62 -25.16
CA MET A 47 4.51 12.34 -24.51
C MET A 47 4.49 12.62 -23.01
N GLU A 48 3.81 13.67 -22.56
CA GLU A 48 3.61 13.96 -21.13
C GLU A 48 2.83 12.83 -20.42
N LEU A 49 1.72 12.39 -21.01
CA LEU A 49 0.91 11.26 -20.49
C LEU A 49 1.69 9.96 -20.45
N LEU A 50 2.50 9.67 -21.47
CA LEU A 50 3.38 8.50 -21.50
C LEU A 50 4.41 8.57 -20.37
N ALA A 51 5.06 9.72 -20.18
CA ALA A 51 6.04 9.94 -19.12
C ALA A 51 5.41 9.78 -17.72
N GLU A 52 4.20 10.31 -17.50
CA GLU A 52 3.45 10.14 -16.24
C GLU A 52 3.09 8.69 -16.01
N SER A 53 2.55 7.98 -16.99
CA SER A 53 2.17 6.57 -16.89
C SER A 53 3.38 5.68 -16.62
N ALA A 54 4.54 5.99 -17.22
CA ALA A 54 5.79 5.28 -16.97
C ALA A 54 6.28 5.50 -15.53
N ARG A 55 6.27 6.75 -15.04
CA ARG A 55 6.60 7.06 -13.63
C ARG A 55 5.68 6.35 -12.65
N THR A 56 4.37 6.38 -12.89
CA THR A 56 3.37 5.69 -12.07
C THR A 56 3.61 4.18 -12.02
N SER A 57 3.89 3.56 -13.18
CA SER A 57 4.20 2.11 -13.24
C SER A 57 5.45 1.77 -12.44
N ALA A 58 6.52 2.56 -12.59
CA ALA A 58 7.76 2.36 -11.87
C ALA A 58 7.61 2.55 -10.36
N ALA A 59 6.85 3.56 -9.93
CA ALA A 59 6.56 3.82 -8.52
C ALA A 59 5.76 2.67 -7.89
N LYS A 60 4.71 2.19 -8.56
CA LYS A 60 3.93 1.02 -8.12
C LYS A 60 4.79 -0.23 -8.01
N LEU A 61 5.64 -0.51 -8.98
CA LEU A 61 6.56 -1.65 -8.94
C LEU A 61 7.55 -1.56 -7.77
N LYS A 62 8.12 -0.39 -7.51
CA LYS A 62 9.00 -0.16 -6.34
C LYS A 62 8.25 -0.41 -5.04
N PHE A 63 7.04 0.12 -4.91
CA PHE A 63 6.20 -0.07 -3.74
C PHE A 63 5.88 -1.56 -3.53
N PHE A 64 5.39 -2.26 -4.55
CA PHE A 64 5.01 -3.67 -4.44
C PHE A 64 6.19 -4.57 -4.13
N ARG A 65 7.37 -4.26 -4.65
CA ARG A 65 8.60 -4.97 -4.30
C ARG A 65 8.92 -4.87 -2.80
N LEU A 66 8.71 -3.72 -2.19
CA LEU A 66 8.90 -3.53 -0.75
C LEU A 66 7.76 -4.15 0.07
N ALA A 67 6.50 -3.96 -0.35
CA ALA A 67 5.33 -4.40 0.40
C ALA A 67 5.12 -5.91 0.38
N PHE A 68 5.37 -6.57 -0.76
CA PHE A 68 5.08 -8.00 -0.96
C PHE A 68 6.32 -8.85 -1.20
N GLY A 69 7.36 -8.29 -1.80
CA GLY A 69 8.53 -9.04 -2.22
C GLY A 69 9.45 -9.47 -1.07
N ALA A 70 10.50 -10.20 -1.42
CA ALA A 70 11.62 -10.48 -0.54
C ALA A 70 12.52 -9.24 -0.34
N ALA A 71 11.94 -8.04 -0.35
CA ALA A 71 12.62 -6.75 -0.40
C ALA A 71 13.63 -6.55 0.74
N GLY A 72 14.64 -5.73 0.49
CA GLY A 72 15.68 -5.40 1.46
C GLY A 72 16.94 -6.27 1.37
N GLY A 73 17.13 -7.02 0.27
CA GLY A 73 18.30 -7.90 0.15
C GLY A 73 18.32 -9.00 1.23
N PHE A 74 19.50 -9.34 1.74
CA PHE A 74 19.67 -10.32 2.82
C PHE A 74 19.56 -9.71 4.23
N GLY A 75 19.26 -8.39 4.34
CA GLY A 75 19.11 -7.69 5.62
C GLY A 75 17.74 -7.90 6.27
N GLU A 76 17.71 -8.04 7.59
CA GLU A 76 16.47 -8.09 8.39
C GLU A 76 15.89 -6.69 8.67
N MET A 77 16.71 -5.64 8.51
CA MET A 77 16.37 -4.24 8.75
C MET A 77 16.29 -3.47 7.43
N VAL A 78 15.34 -2.57 7.31
CA VAL A 78 15.09 -1.73 6.12
C VAL A 78 15.14 -0.25 6.53
N ASP A 79 15.79 0.59 5.71
CA ASP A 79 15.79 2.05 5.89
C ASP A 79 14.36 2.58 5.71
N THR A 80 13.86 3.28 6.72
CA THR A 80 12.50 3.82 6.74
C THR A 80 12.27 4.86 5.65
N ARG A 81 13.34 5.52 5.18
CA ARG A 81 13.28 6.43 4.02
C ARG A 81 12.91 5.73 2.72
N GLU A 82 13.31 4.46 2.54
CA GLU A 82 12.86 3.69 1.38
C GLU A 82 11.35 3.48 1.40
N ALA A 83 10.78 3.20 2.57
CA ALA A 83 9.34 3.06 2.76
C ALA A 83 8.60 4.38 2.51
N GLN A 84 9.11 5.48 3.09
CA GLN A 84 8.57 6.81 2.86
C GLN A 84 8.51 7.16 1.37
N GLN A 85 9.65 7.04 0.66
CA GLN A 85 9.73 7.31 -0.78
C GLN A 85 8.81 6.42 -1.61
N ALA A 86 8.62 5.15 -1.19
CA ALA A 86 7.72 4.22 -1.88
C ALA A 86 6.26 4.64 -1.71
N ILE A 87 5.86 5.11 -0.52
CA ILE A 87 4.51 5.60 -0.23
C ILE A 87 4.25 6.91 -0.99
N GLU A 88 5.17 7.87 -0.92
CA GLU A 88 5.07 9.14 -1.65
C GLU A 88 4.99 8.90 -3.16
N GLY A 89 5.78 7.96 -3.69
CA GLY A 89 5.72 7.57 -5.09
C GLY A 89 4.43 6.85 -5.48
N LEU A 90 3.86 6.03 -4.60
CA LEU A 90 2.60 5.32 -4.85
C LEU A 90 1.41 6.28 -5.00
N PHE A 91 1.33 7.25 -4.10
CA PHE A 91 0.22 8.19 -4.08
C PHE A 91 0.42 9.34 -5.05
N GLY A 92 1.66 9.77 -5.30
CA GLY A 92 2.03 10.79 -6.27
C GLY A 92 1.18 12.06 -6.17
N GLU A 93 1.26 12.90 -7.19
CA GLU A 93 0.45 14.13 -7.26
C GLU A 93 -1.03 13.88 -7.65
N THR A 94 -1.34 12.69 -8.15
CA THR A 94 -2.65 12.36 -8.74
C THR A 94 -3.78 12.15 -7.74
N LYS A 95 -3.50 11.70 -6.51
CA LYS A 95 -4.55 11.38 -5.52
C LYS A 95 -4.97 12.56 -4.64
N ARG A 96 -4.39 13.74 -4.75
CA ARG A 96 -4.65 14.87 -3.83
C ARG A 96 -4.51 14.45 -2.37
N LEU A 97 -3.51 13.62 -2.09
CA LEU A 97 -3.25 13.04 -0.79
C LEU A 97 -1.95 13.62 -0.25
N THR A 98 -2.01 14.19 0.95
CA THR A 98 -0.83 14.66 1.68
C THR A 98 -0.39 13.57 2.63
N VAL A 99 0.87 13.15 2.53
CA VAL A 99 1.49 12.19 3.45
C VAL A 99 2.33 12.96 4.46
N ASN A 100 2.04 12.79 5.75
CA ASN A 100 2.85 13.29 6.84
C ASN A 100 3.61 12.10 7.46
N TRP A 101 4.93 12.13 7.36
CA TRP A 101 5.80 11.09 7.88
C TRP A 101 6.30 11.47 9.28
N MET A 102 6.00 10.63 10.28
CA MET A 102 6.34 10.83 11.69
C MET A 102 7.01 9.56 12.26
N VAL A 103 7.82 8.88 11.45
CA VAL A 103 8.64 7.74 11.89
C VAL A 103 10.05 8.25 12.09
N ASP A 104 10.51 8.26 13.33
CA ASP A 104 11.83 8.79 13.71
C ASP A 104 12.94 7.73 13.58
N GLU A 105 12.60 6.43 13.64
CA GLU A 105 13.55 5.35 13.46
C GLU A 105 14.16 5.34 12.06
N GLN A 106 15.49 5.29 12.01
CA GLN A 106 16.21 5.18 10.73
C GLN A 106 16.01 3.80 10.08
N PHE A 107 15.90 2.75 10.89
CA PHE A 107 15.72 1.38 10.43
C PHE A 107 14.62 0.68 11.22
N LEU A 108 13.78 -0.07 10.53
CA LEU A 108 12.80 -0.95 11.14
C LEU A 108 12.95 -2.38 10.57
N PRO A 109 12.53 -3.41 11.33
CA PRO A 109 12.47 -4.76 10.82
C PRO A 109 11.61 -4.84 9.55
N LYS A 110 12.04 -5.68 8.63
CA LYS A 110 11.39 -5.90 7.34
C LYS A 110 9.88 -6.21 7.47
N THR A 111 9.50 -6.98 8.50
CA THR A 111 8.09 -7.27 8.77
C THR A 111 7.31 -6.00 9.11
N ALA A 112 7.87 -5.13 9.95
CA ALA A 112 7.25 -3.86 10.33
C ALA A 112 7.08 -2.94 9.11
N ILE A 113 8.11 -2.82 8.28
CA ILE A 113 8.03 -2.05 7.02
C ILE A 113 6.95 -2.58 6.10
N LYS A 114 6.82 -3.91 5.93
CA LYS A 114 5.76 -4.50 5.11
C LYS A 114 4.37 -4.22 5.68
N VAL A 115 4.20 -4.32 6.99
CA VAL A 115 2.94 -3.99 7.68
C VAL A 115 2.60 -2.52 7.44
N LEU A 116 3.55 -1.61 7.67
CA LEU A 116 3.38 -0.17 7.46
C LEU A 116 2.98 0.15 6.02
N LEU A 117 3.68 -0.40 5.02
CA LEU A 117 3.39 -0.17 3.61
C LEU A 117 1.98 -0.65 3.22
N ASN A 118 1.60 -1.87 3.64
CA ASN A 118 0.28 -2.40 3.32
C ASN A 118 -0.84 -1.64 4.01
N LEU A 119 -0.65 -1.23 5.29
CA LEU A 119 -1.62 -0.36 5.97
C LEU A 119 -1.72 1.01 5.31
N ALA A 120 -0.59 1.60 4.88
CA ALA A 120 -0.58 2.89 4.16
C ALA A 120 -1.34 2.78 2.82
N MET A 121 -1.17 1.70 2.08
CA MET A 121 -1.89 1.45 0.84
C MET A 121 -3.40 1.34 1.10
N ILE A 122 -3.82 0.55 2.09
CA ILE A 122 -5.24 0.38 2.45
C ILE A 122 -5.85 1.71 2.92
N ALA A 123 -5.11 2.46 3.75
CA ALA A 123 -5.55 3.76 4.26
C ALA A 123 -5.69 4.80 3.14
N GLY A 124 -4.73 4.85 2.22
CA GLY A 124 -4.78 5.76 1.06
C GLY A 124 -5.88 5.39 0.06
N ASP A 125 -6.19 4.10 -0.12
CA ASP A 125 -7.32 3.66 -0.95
C ASP A 125 -8.67 3.99 -0.30
N ALA A 126 -8.73 4.04 1.04
CA ALA A 126 -9.92 4.47 1.78
C ALA A 126 -10.22 5.96 1.60
N LEU A 127 -9.22 6.81 1.31
CA LEU A 127 -9.36 8.24 1.05
C LEU A 127 -9.83 8.52 -0.39
N VAL A 128 -11.08 8.21 -0.69
CA VAL A 128 -11.66 8.22 -2.05
C VAL A 128 -11.59 9.61 -2.72
N ARG A 129 -11.63 10.68 -1.96
CA ARG A 129 -11.58 12.07 -2.44
C ARG A 129 -10.31 12.82 -2.04
N GLY A 130 -9.24 12.07 -1.71
CA GLY A 130 -8.02 12.64 -1.16
C GLY A 130 -8.16 13.00 0.31
N GLY A 131 -7.13 13.64 0.86
CA GLY A 131 -7.06 14.00 2.27
C GLY A 131 -5.63 13.92 2.80
N THR A 132 -5.49 13.64 4.09
CA THR A 132 -4.21 13.54 4.78
C THR A 132 -4.02 12.13 5.32
N LEU A 133 -2.83 11.60 5.15
CA LEU A 133 -2.38 10.34 5.72
C LEU A 133 -1.19 10.60 6.64
N ASP A 134 -1.42 10.56 7.95
CA ASP A 134 -0.40 10.66 8.97
C ASP A 134 0.12 9.26 9.28
N ILE A 135 1.44 9.04 9.25
CA ILE A 135 2.09 7.76 9.44
C ILE A 135 3.11 7.87 10.56
N GLY A 136 2.84 7.22 11.68
CA GLY A 136 3.74 7.09 12.82
C GLY A 136 4.24 5.66 12.99
N GLY A 137 5.43 5.52 13.55
CA GLY A 137 6.00 4.23 13.91
C GLY A 137 7.14 4.43 14.89
N GLU A 138 7.20 3.58 15.91
CA GLU A 138 8.24 3.59 16.92
C GLU A 138 8.61 2.17 17.34
N ALA A 139 9.85 2.01 17.79
CA ALA A 139 10.38 0.77 18.31
C ALA A 139 10.90 0.98 19.75
N ASN A 140 10.20 0.41 20.73
CA ASN A 140 10.52 0.56 22.15
C ASN A 140 10.52 -0.81 22.84
N ASP A 141 11.56 -1.10 23.63
CA ASP A 141 11.67 -2.28 24.49
C ASP A 141 11.35 -3.62 23.80
N GLY A 142 11.75 -3.77 22.53
CA GLY A 142 11.48 -4.98 21.74
C GLY A 142 10.06 -5.08 21.19
N ALA A 143 9.24 -4.04 21.32
CA ALA A 143 7.96 -3.87 20.66
C ALA A 143 8.06 -2.84 19.54
N ILE A 144 7.26 -3.02 18.50
CA ILE A 144 7.10 -2.07 17.39
C ILE A 144 5.64 -1.68 17.34
N GLU A 145 5.39 -0.39 17.34
CA GLU A 145 4.06 0.18 17.19
C GLU A 145 3.99 1.01 15.91
N ILE A 146 2.97 0.76 15.10
CA ILE A 146 2.69 1.47 13.85
C ILE A 146 1.28 2.04 13.97
N VAL A 147 1.14 3.33 13.72
CA VAL A 147 -0.15 4.02 13.72
C VAL A 147 -0.31 4.82 12.44
N LEU A 148 -1.44 4.65 11.78
CA LEU A 148 -1.81 5.46 10.63
C LEU A 148 -3.15 6.14 10.89
N LYS A 149 -3.22 7.44 10.56
CA LYS A 149 -4.45 8.23 10.59
C LYS A 149 -4.75 8.71 9.18
N ALA A 150 -5.86 8.25 8.63
CA ALA A 150 -6.43 8.78 7.39
C ALA A 150 -7.52 9.77 7.73
N GLU A 151 -7.42 11.00 7.22
CA GLU A 151 -8.41 12.06 7.41
C GLU A 151 -8.77 12.69 6.07
N GLY A 152 -10.07 12.80 5.77
CA GLY A 152 -10.51 13.31 4.49
C GLY A 152 -12.02 13.55 4.40
N PRO A 153 -12.48 14.22 3.34
CA PRO A 153 -13.90 14.59 3.18
C PRO A 153 -14.82 13.39 2.97
N ARG A 154 -14.26 12.24 2.54
CA ARG A 154 -14.98 10.98 2.39
C ARG A 154 -14.02 9.81 2.55
N ILE A 155 -14.28 9.00 3.55
CA ILE A 155 -13.52 7.77 3.83
C ILE A 155 -14.44 6.57 3.64
N THR A 156 -13.94 5.55 2.96
CA THR A 156 -14.67 4.30 2.75
C THR A 156 -13.69 3.14 2.92
N LEU A 157 -13.86 2.37 3.99
CA LEU A 157 -13.17 1.10 4.19
C LEU A 157 -14.19 -0.02 4.03
N ASP A 158 -13.91 -0.93 3.12
CA ASP A 158 -14.72 -2.10 2.87
C ASP A 158 -14.81 -3.00 4.12
N ASP A 159 -15.99 -3.56 4.40
CA ASP A 159 -16.22 -4.38 5.59
C ASP A 159 -15.39 -5.67 5.55
N GLU A 160 -15.18 -6.27 4.37
CA GLU A 160 -14.29 -7.42 4.20
C GLU A 160 -12.85 -7.07 4.57
N LEU A 161 -12.33 -5.93 4.07
CA LEU A 161 -10.98 -5.46 4.42
C LEU A 161 -10.82 -5.25 5.92
N ARG A 162 -11.81 -4.62 6.55
CA ARG A 162 -11.83 -4.39 8.00
C ARG A 162 -11.83 -5.69 8.77
N ALA A 163 -12.74 -6.60 8.43
CA ALA A 163 -12.85 -7.91 9.08
C ALA A 163 -11.57 -8.72 8.91
N THR A 164 -10.99 -8.74 7.71
CA THR A 164 -9.77 -9.47 7.41
C THR A 164 -8.55 -8.91 8.16
N LEU A 165 -8.43 -7.57 8.28
CA LEU A 165 -7.35 -6.95 9.08
C LEU A 165 -7.40 -7.39 10.55
N VAL A 166 -8.59 -7.44 11.14
CA VAL A 166 -8.74 -7.71 12.58
C VAL A 166 -8.79 -9.21 12.87
N ASN A 167 -9.48 -10.01 12.06
CA ASN A 167 -9.82 -11.40 12.34
C ASN A 167 -9.12 -12.41 11.42
N GLY A 168 -8.35 -11.96 10.44
CA GLY A 168 -7.78 -12.85 9.42
C GLY A 168 -8.86 -13.48 8.53
N ALA A 169 -8.63 -14.70 8.06
CA ALA A 169 -9.55 -15.39 7.16
C ALA A 169 -10.78 -15.98 7.84
N ALA A 170 -11.03 -15.79 9.11
CA ALA A 170 -12.19 -16.18 9.96
C ALA A 170 -13.18 -17.26 9.38
N GLY A 171 -12.69 -18.16 8.52
CA GLY A 171 -13.48 -19.22 7.87
C GLY A 171 -14.12 -18.83 6.53
N GLU A 172 -13.90 -17.61 6.03
CA GLU A 172 -14.35 -17.12 4.74
C GLU A 172 -13.21 -17.18 3.71
N THR A 173 -13.59 -17.15 2.42
CA THR A 173 -12.62 -17.09 1.31
C THR A 173 -12.09 -15.67 1.22
N VAL A 174 -10.78 -15.46 1.37
CA VAL A 174 -10.15 -14.16 1.16
C VAL A 174 -10.16 -13.85 -0.34
N THR A 175 -10.60 -12.66 -0.69
CA THR A 175 -10.55 -12.18 -2.09
C THR A 175 -9.19 -11.56 -2.44
N ALA A 176 -8.89 -11.39 -3.72
CA ALA A 176 -7.69 -10.67 -4.16
C ALA A 176 -7.64 -9.23 -3.59
N ARG A 177 -8.80 -8.60 -3.38
CA ARG A 177 -8.91 -7.28 -2.77
C ARG A 177 -8.48 -7.28 -1.31
N ALA A 178 -8.82 -8.32 -0.55
CA ALA A 178 -8.48 -8.46 0.86
C ALA A 178 -7.10 -9.10 1.10
N ALA A 179 -6.41 -9.56 0.05
CA ALA A 179 -5.12 -10.26 0.19
C ALA A 179 -4.06 -9.45 0.96
N ALA A 180 -3.98 -8.13 0.75
CA ALA A 180 -3.07 -7.26 1.48
C ALA A 180 -3.44 -7.15 2.98
N ALA A 181 -4.74 -7.08 3.29
CA ALA A 181 -5.25 -7.06 4.67
C ALA A 181 -4.94 -8.38 5.38
N PHE A 182 -5.14 -9.50 4.70
CA PHE A 182 -4.78 -10.82 5.21
C PHE A 182 -3.27 -10.95 5.47
N LEU A 183 -2.44 -10.46 4.55
CA LEU A 183 -0.98 -10.44 4.72
C LEU A 183 -0.58 -9.67 5.99
N VAL A 184 -1.17 -8.49 6.21
CA VAL A 184 -0.93 -7.69 7.42
C VAL A 184 -1.31 -8.46 8.66
N HIS A 185 -2.51 -9.05 8.68
CA HIS A 185 -2.98 -9.85 9.81
C HIS A 185 -2.01 -10.98 10.17
N GLU A 186 -1.62 -11.80 9.18
CA GLU A 186 -0.71 -12.94 9.36
C GLU A 186 0.68 -12.50 9.84
N MET A 187 1.23 -11.42 9.29
CA MET A 187 2.53 -10.89 9.72
C MET A 187 2.51 -10.40 11.15
N VAL A 188 1.46 -9.67 11.54
CA VAL A 188 1.32 -9.12 12.90
C VAL A 188 1.03 -10.24 13.90
N ALA A 189 0.12 -11.17 13.58
CA ALA A 189 -0.16 -12.33 14.42
C ALA A 189 1.07 -13.23 14.58
N GLY A 190 1.82 -13.47 13.50
CA GLY A 190 3.08 -14.23 13.55
C GLY A 190 4.17 -13.58 14.40
N ALA A 191 4.06 -12.29 14.70
CA ALA A 191 4.94 -11.54 15.60
C ALA A 191 4.28 -11.29 16.99
N ASP A 192 3.36 -12.15 17.41
CA ASP A 192 2.63 -12.07 18.70
C ASP A 192 1.91 -10.72 18.89
N GLY A 193 1.46 -10.12 17.80
CA GLY A 193 0.87 -8.79 17.76
C GLY A 193 -0.62 -8.76 17.49
N LYS A 194 -1.15 -7.55 17.34
CA LYS A 194 -2.56 -7.29 17.01
C LYS A 194 -2.69 -6.11 16.05
N VAL A 195 -3.67 -6.21 15.14
CA VAL A 195 -4.11 -5.10 14.29
C VAL A 195 -5.38 -4.50 14.89
N LEU A 196 -5.43 -3.19 14.97
CA LEU A 196 -6.57 -2.42 15.43
C LEU A 196 -7.05 -1.51 14.31
N VAL A 197 -8.36 -1.39 14.15
CA VAL A 197 -8.99 -0.46 13.20
C VAL A 197 -10.10 0.27 13.95
N SER A 198 -10.10 1.61 13.90
CA SER A 198 -11.12 2.41 14.56
C SER A 198 -12.52 2.04 14.07
N ALA A 199 -13.54 2.31 14.88
CA ALA A 199 -14.92 2.23 14.43
C ALA A 199 -15.13 3.10 13.17
N PRO A 200 -16.10 2.76 12.31
CA PRO A 200 -16.45 3.62 11.18
C PRO A 200 -16.78 5.03 11.66
N GLY A 201 -16.07 6.02 11.09
CA GLY A 201 -16.28 7.45 11.34
C GLY A 201 -16.44 8.15 10.00
N GLU A 202 -17.02 9.36 10.00
CA GLU A 202 -17.31 10.05 8.75
C GLU A 202 -16.04 10.55 8.04
N ASN A 203 -15.07 11.07 8.81
CA ASN A 203 -13.93 11.81 8.25
C ASN A 203 -12.56 11.34 8.74
N VAL A 204 -12.50 10.37 9.67
CA VAL A 204 -11.25 9.86 10.26
C VAL A 204 -11.29 8.35 10.37
N LEU A 205 -10.20 7.70 9.96
CA LEU A 205 -9.97 6.28 10.09
C LEU A 205 -8.57 6.06 10.67
N LEU A 206 -8.50 5.28 11.78
CA LEU A 206 -7.25 4.93 12.43
C LEU A 206 -6.94 3.46 12.22
N PHE A 207 -5.68 3.18 11.93
CA PHE A 207 -5.10 1.84 11.96
C PHE A 207 -3.99 1.81 12.99
N GLY A 208 -3.92 0.75 13.75
CA GLY A 208 -2.83 0.46 14.66
C GLY A 208 -2.33 -0.96 14.46
N ALA A 209 -1.03 -1.17 14.54
CA ALA A 209 -0.42 -2.49 14.60
C ALA A 209 0.66 -2.46 15.68
N ALA A 210 0.55 -3.35 16.66
CA ALA A 210 1.57 -3.56 17.67
C ALA A 210 2.11 -4.98 17.54
N MET A 211 3.45 -5.17 17.49
CA MET A 211 4.09 -6.45 17.29
C MET A 211 5.44 -6.51 17.99
N ARG A 212 5.96 -7.72 18.26
CA ARG A 212 7.32 -7.88 18.75
C ARG A 212 8.34 -7.67 17.65
N ALA A 213 9.42 -6.96 17.98
CA ALA A 213 10.62 -6.91 17.13
C ALA A 213 11.27 -8.31 17.15
N ARG A 214 11.34 -8.94 15.99
CA ARG A 214 12.05 -10.22 15.79
C ARG A 214 13.22 -9.99 14.86
#